data_9e08a213918574ab2ab0f66bcb2bb6d1
#
_entry.id   9e08a213918574ab2ab0f66bcb2bb6d1
#
_cell.length_a   1.000
_cell.length_b   1.000
_cell.length_c   1.000
_cell.angle_alpha   90.00
_cell.angle_beta   90.00
_cell.angle_gamma   90.00
#
_symmetry.space_group_name_H-M   'P 1'
#
loop_
_entity.id
_entity.type
_entity.pdbx_description
1 polymer ?
#
loop_
_entity_poly.entity_id
_entity_poly.type
_entity_poly.pdbx_seq_one_letter_code
_entity_poly.pdbx_strand_id
1 'polypeptide(L)'
;AGETTLVEWENTPITGQIQVTKTSADYNSMNGWPAGTPIPNTEFEIYNARTGKLVDTIRTGKNGVAVSKPLPLARYEVIESQAADFYGLDKTPIEVEIEYAGQIVKAVMTNKSLYTNVAIQKTGYAEVMPDQNIRYSFSGIANNSTTSLTSFYWRDTLPVEAVRLAKITTGTYNAAGNYKIVYKTNLSGSEYRVLADSLNTQQNYVLDASPVAL
;
A
#
# COMPACT_ATOMS: atom_id res chain seq x y z
N ALA A 1 18.41 -59.78 47.19
CA ALA A 1 18.78 -58.87 46.12
C ALA A 1 17.49 -58.54 45.36
N GLY A 2 17.00 -57.32 45.48
CA GLY A 2 15.83 -56.85 44.75
C GLY A 2 16.24 -56.36 43.37
N GLU A 3 15.62 -56.87 42.33
CA GLU A 3 15.75 -56.35 40.98
C GLU A 3 14.95 -55.04 40.87
N THR A 4 15.56 -53.98 40.39
CA THR A 4 14.91 -52.73 40.06
C THR A 4 14.51 -52.78 38.59
N THR A 5 13.20 -52.84 38.34
CA THR A 5 12.66 -52.74 36.98
C THR A 5 12.54 -51.26 36.60
N LEU A 6 13.29 -50.82 35.61
CA LEU A 6 13.14 -49.51 35.02
C LEU A 6 11.93 -49.54 34.05
N VAL A 7 10.95 -48.71 34.28
CA VAL A 7 9.83 -48.52 33.36
C VAL A 7 9.97 -47.19 32.73
N GLU A 8 10.27 -47.14 31.42
CA GLU A 8 10.31 -45.94 30.61
C GLU A 8 8.90 -45.69 29.99
N TRP A 9 8.37 -44.50 30.19
CA TRP A 9 7.12 -44.06 29.58
C TRP A 9 7.43 -42.96 28.59
N GLU A 10 7.12 -43.18 27.32
CA GLU A 10 7.10 -42.12 26.30
C GLU A 10 5.73 -41.48 26.25
N ASN A 11 5.65 -40.17 26.54
CA ASN A 11 4.46 -39.37 26.32
C ASN A 11 4.49 -38.73 24.94
N THR A 12 3.61 -39.16 24.06
CA THR A 12 3.38 -38.48 22.78
C THR A 12 2.62 -37.17 23.04
N PRO A 13 3.17 -36.00 22.67
CA PRO A 13 2.46 -34.74 22.84
C PRO A 13 1.12 -34.75 22.10
N ILE A 14 0.07 -34.35 22.80
CA ILE A 14 -1.25 -34.15 22.20
C ILE A 14 -1.20 -32.83 21.42
N THR A 15 -1.41 -32.89 20.11
CA THR A 15 -1.26 -31.75 19.21
C THR A 15 -2.44 -31.62 18.24
N GLY A 16 -2.66 -30.41 17.76
CA GLY A 16 -3.50 -30.07 16.64
C GLY A 16 -2.79 -29.12 15.68
N GLN A 17 -3.49 -28.57 14.72
CA GLN A 17 -2.96 -27.67 13.72
C GLN A 17 -3.88 -26.47 13.52
N ILE A 18 -3.32 -25.36 13.03
CA ILE A 18 -4.04 -24.16 12.63
C ILE A 18 -3.96 -24.05 11.10
N GLN A 19 -5.12 -23.96 10.46
CA GLN A 19 -5.24 -23.72 9.03
C GLN A 19 -5.71 -22.29 8.80
N VAL A 20 -4.91 -21.50 8.10
CA VAL A 20 -5.29 -20.17 7.64
C VAL A 20 -5.80 -20.26 6.21
N THR A 21 -6.92 -19.60 5.92
CA THR A 21 -7.42 -19.37 4.56
C THR A 21 -7.43 -17.89 4.29
N LYS A 22 -6.74 -17.45 3.22
CA LYS A 22 -6.62 -16.04 2.84
C LYS A 22 -7.25 -15.77 1.49
N THR A 23 -8.16 -14.77 1.44
CA THR A 23 -8.84 -14.39 0.20
C THR A 23 -8.89 -12.87 0.03
N SER A 24 -9.13 -12.41 -1.20
CA SER A 24 -9.33 -11.00 -1.51
C SER A 24 -10.67 -10.50 -0.96
N ALA A 25 -10.66 -9.37 -0.26
CA ALA A 25 -11.87 -8.72 0.26
C ALA A 25 -12.66 -7.99 -0.83
N ASP A 26 -11.99 -7.59 -1.92
CA ASP A 26 -12.55 -6.77 -2.99
C ASP A 26 -11.95 -7.15 -4.36
N TYR A 27 -12.41 -6.47 -5.42
CA TYR A 27 -11.77 -6.58 -6.73
C TYR A 27 -10.43 -5.86 -6.72
N ASN A 28 -9.36 -6.60 -7.01
CA ASN A 28 -8.01 -6.03 -7.11
C ASN A 28 -7.71 -5.62 -8.56
N SER A 29 -7.71 -4.31 -8.83
CA SER A 29 -7.47 -3.77 -10.17
C SER A 29 -6.03 -3.91 -10.66
N MET A 30 -5.07 -4.20 -9.76
CA MET A 30 -3.65 -4.35 -10.11
C MET A 30 -3.35 -5.72 -10.75
N ASN A 31 -4.09 -6.76 -10.37
CA ASN A 31 -3.91 -8.12 -10.89
C ASN A 31 -5.15 -8.73 -11.52
N GLY A 32 -6.29 -8.01 -11.50
CA GLY A 32 -7.55 -8.45 -12.11
C GLY A 32 -8.33 -9.49 -11.28
N TRP A 33 -7.97 -9.71 -10.02
CA TRP A 33 -8.60 -10.74 -9.20
C TRP A 33 -9.89 -10.25 -8.54
N PRO A 34 -11.01 -10.98 -8.69
CA PRO A 34 -12.27 -10.64 -8.04
C PRO A 34 -12.23 -10.89 -6.51
N ALA A 35 -13.18 -10.29 -5.80
CA ALA A 35 -13.40 -10.62 -4.39
C ALA A 35 -13.58 -12.13 -4.19
N GLY A 36 -13.06 -12.66 -3.08
CA GLY A 36 -13.07 -14.09 -2.77
C GLY A 36 -11.94 -14.91 -3.44
N THR A 37 -11.16 -14.33 -4.34
CA THR A 37 -10.02 -15.02 -4.93
C THR A 37 -9.00 -15.41 -3.86
N PRO A 38 -8.50 -16.67 -3.82
CA PRO A 38 -7.43 -17.08 -2.92
C PRO A 38 -6.16 -16.27 -3.12
N ILE A 39 -5.55 -15.81 -2.02
CA ILE A 39 -4.32 -15.01 -2.05
C ILE A 39 -3.13 -15.89 -1.65
N PRO A 40 -2.20 -16.21 -2.57
CA PRO A 40 -0.96 -16.89 -2.26
C PRO A 40 0.09 -15.95 -1.64
N ASN A 41 1.16 -16.53 -1.09
CA ASN A 41 2.35 -15.83 -0.61
C ASN A 41 2.11 -14.83 0.54
N THR A 42 0.98 -14.91 1.23
CA THR A 42 0.75 -14.18 2.48
C THR A 42 1.39 -14.94 3.63
N GLU A 43 2.19 -14.26 4.45
CA GLU A 43 2.88 -14.87 5.59
C GLU A 43 2.19 -14.53 6.91
N PHE A 44 2.13 -15.52 7.78
CA PHE A 44 1.54 -15.41 9.11
C PHE A 44 2.50 -15.93 10.16
N GLU A 45 2.56 -15.22 11.28
CA GLU A 45 3.21 -15.62 12.50
C GLU A 45 2.17 -16.12 13.50
N ILE A 46 2.46 -17.25 14.14
CA ILE A 46 1.59 -17.87 15.14
C ILE A 46 2.27 -17.75 16.49
N TYR A 47 1.61 -17.09 17.41
CA TYR A 47 2.10 -16.87 18.77
C TYR A 47 1.24 -17.66 19.79
N ASN A 48 1.88 -18.21 20.81
CA ASN A 48 1.16 -18.73 21.96
C ASN A 48 0.59 -17.54 22.77
N ALA A 49 -0.72 -17.43 22.84
CA ALA A 49 -1.40 -16.26 23.45
C ALA A 49 -1.05 -16.03 24.92
N ARG A 50 -0.70 -17.10 25.66
CA ARG A 50 -0.34 -17.00 27.09
C ARG A 50 1.09 -16.51 27.29
N THR A 51 2.05 -16.95 26.46
CA THR A 51 3.48 -16.68 26.65
C THR A 51 4.04 -15.61 25.75
N GLY A 52 3.27 -15.19 24.72
CA GLY A 52 3.73 -14.28 23.67
C GLY A 52 4.84 -14.85 22.76
N LYS A 53 5.12 -16.16 22.90
CA LYS A 53 6.22 -16.80 22.14
C LYS A 53 5.76 -17.12 20.72
N LEU A 54 6.56 -16.73 19.72
CA LEU A 54 6.43 -17.20 18.34
C LEU A 54 6.66 -18.72 18.31
N VAL A 55 5.67 -19.45 17.78
CA VAL A 55 5.71 -20.92 17.73
C VAL A 55 5.79 -21.46 16.31
N ASP A 56 5.28 -20.70 15.32
CA ASP A 56 5.37 -21.08 13.90
C ASP A 56 5.28 -19.87 12.99
N THR A 57 5.78 -20.01 11.76
CA THR A 57 5.60 -19.07 10.66
C THR A 57 5.15 -19.84 9.44
N ILE A 58 4.02 -19.47 8.86
CA ILE A 58 3.38 -20.17 7.75
C ILE A 58 3.11 -19.22 6.59
N ARG A 59 3.09 -19.75 5.36
CA ARG A 59 2.85 -18.97 4.15
C ARG A 59 1.80 -19.64 3.28
N THR A 60 0.84 -18.87 2.75
CA THR A 60 -0.23 -19.41 1.90
C THR A 60 0.31 -19.89 0.55
N GLY A 61 -0.19 -21.06 0.14
CA GLY A 61 0.03 -21.63 -1.19
C GLY A 61 -0.90 -21.02 -2.25
N LYS A 62 -0.86 -21.56 -3.47
CA LYS A 62 -1.68 -21.10 -4.62
C LYS A 62 -3.19 -21.10 -4.36
N ASN A 63 -3.65 -21.96 -3.46
CA ASN A 63 -5.06 -22.06 -3.04
C ASN A 63 -5.43 -21.09 -1.90
N GLY A 64 -4.52 -20.19 -1.50
CA GLY A 64 -4.72 -19.26 -0.40
C GLY A 64 -4.73 -19.92 0.99
N VAL A 65 -4.23 -21.16 1.11
CA VAL A 65 -4.24 -21.92 2.36
C VAL A 65 -2.82 -22.12 2.87
N ALA A 66 -2.65 -21.99 4.19
CA ALA A 66 -1.47 -22.38 4.93
C ALA A 66 -1.86 -23.22 6.14
N VAL A 67 -1.01 -24.17 6.55
CA VAL A 67 -1.24 -25.03 7.70
C VAL A 67 0.00 -25.04 8.58
N SER A 68 -0.18 -24.88 9.89
CA SER A 68 0.92 -24.93 10.85
C SER A 68 1.50 -26.34 10.99
N LYS A 69 2.72 -26.42 11.54
CA LYS A 69 3.18 -27.68 12.14
C LYS A 69 2.23 -28.10 13.29
N PRO A 70 2.33 -29.35 13.77
CA PRO A 70 1.62 -29.76 14.98
C PRO A 70 2.00 -28.88 16.17
N LEU A 71 0.98 -28.32 16.83
CA LEU A 71 1.11 -27.43 17.99
C LEU A 71 0.40 -28.04 19.20
N PRO A 72 0.90 -27.87 20.44
CA PRO A 72 0.23 -28.28 21.66
C PRO A 72 -1.16 -27.70 21.82
N LEU A 73 -1.99 -28.29 22.68
CA LEU A 73 -3.31 -27.72 23.02
C LEU A 73 -3.12 -26.40 23.78
N ALA A 74 -3.59 -25.29 23.22
CA ALA A 74 -3.50 -23.95 23.79
C ALA A 74 -4.30 -22.94 22.94
N ARG A 75 -4.35 -21.70 23.43
CA ARG A 75 -4.77 -20.53 22.67
C ARG A 75 -3.59 -19.92 21.92
N TYR A 76 -3.85 -19.51 20.70
CA TYR A 76 -2.88 -18.92 19.79
C TYR A 76 -3.43 -17.65 19.17
N GLU A 77 -2.54 -16.73 18.86
CA GLU A 77 -2.79 -15.55 18.03
C GLU A 77 -2.12 -15.76 16.67
N VAL A 78 -2.90 -15.60 15.61
CA VAL A 78 -2.43 -15.64 14.22
C VAL A 78 -2.41 -14.22 13.69
N ILE A 79 -1.24 -13.75 13.31
CA ILE A 79 -0.99 -12.37 12.87
C ILE A 79 -0.36 -12.40 11.48
N GLU A 80 -0.89 -11.60 10.56
CA GLU A 80 -0.25 -11.42 9.26
C GLU A 80 1.05 -10.63 9.41
N SER A 81 2.18 -11.23 9.05
CA SER A 81 3.50 -10.61 9.10
C SER A 81 3.90 -9.97 7.77
N GLN A 82 3.45 -10.56 6.64
CA GLN A 82 3.70 -10.02 5.30
C GLN A 82 2.50 -10.26 4.39
N ALA A 83 1.98 -9.16 3.82
CA ALA A 83 0.95 -9.23 2.78
C ALA A 83 1.53 -9.72 1.44
N ALA A 84 0.69 -10.32 0.62
CA ALA A 84 1.01 -10.59 -0.77
C ALA A 84 1.09 -9.28 -1.58
N ASP A 85 1.74 -9.34 -2.75
CA ASP A 85 1.82 -8.20 -3.67
C ASP A 85 0.43 -7.66 -4.02
N PHE A 86 0.33 -6.33 -4.05
CA PHE A 86 -0.90 -5.57 -4.35
C PHE A 86 -2.01 -5.68 -3.29
N TYR A 87 -1.68 -6.13 -2.08
CA TYR A 87 -2.61 -6.18 -0.95
C TYR A 87 -2.08 -5.40 0.26
N GLY A 88 -2.98 -4.78 0.99
CA GLY A 88 -2.67 -4.10 2.26
C GLY A 88 -2.42 -5.11 3.38
N LEU A 89 -1.40 -4.87 4.18
CA LEU A 89 -1.11 -5.67 5.37
C LEU A 89 -2.15 -5.40 6.45
N ASP A 90 -2.76 -6.46 6.98
CA ASP A 90 -3.66 -6.40 8.13
C ASP A 90 -3.06 -7.17 9.31
N LYS A 91 -2.54 -6.44 10.28
CA LYS A 91 -1.92 -6.99 11.50
C LYS A 91 -2.92 -7.31 12.63
N THR A 92 -4.21 -7.25 12.37
CA THR A 92 -5.23 -7.59 13.37
C THR A 92 -5.09 -9.06 13.76
N PRO A 93 -4.81 -9.40 15.03
CA PRO A 93 -4.69 -10.78 15.45
C PRO A 93 -6.02 -11.52 15.36
N ILE A 94 -5.97 -12.78 14.96
CA ILE A 94 -7.08 -13.71 15.12
C ILE A 94 -6.73 -14.72 16.21
N GLU A 95 -7.53 -14.77 17.26
CA GLU A 95 -7.40 -15.78 18.32
C GLU A 95 -8.04 -17.09 17.88
N VAL A 96 -7.33 -18.19 18.11
CA VAL A 96 -7.80 -19.57 17.87
C VAL A 96 -7.39 -20.46 19.04
N GLU A 97 -8.15 -21.53 19.30
CA GLU A 97 -7.87 -22.48 20.38
C GLU A 97 -7.82 -23.91 19.84
N ILE A 98 -6.72 -24.61 20.12
CA ILE A 98 -6.59 -26.05 19.88
C ILE A 98 -6.99 -26.76 21.19
N GLU A 99 -8.11 -27.48 21.16
CA GLU A 99 -8.75 -28.05 22.36
C GLU A 99 -8.57 -29.58 22.50
N TYR A 100 -8.36 -30.27 21.35
CA TYR A 100 -8.22 -31.73 21.34
C TYR A 100 -7.25 -32.26 20.29
N ALA A 101 -6.82 -33.51 20.48
CA ALA A 101 -5.87 -34.16 19.60
C ALA A 101 -6.36 -34.25 18.14
N GLY A 102 -5.50 -33.88 17.19
CA GLY A 102 -5.77 -33.96 15.75
C GLY A 102 -6.73 -32.88 15.25
N GLN A 103 -7.14 -31.92 16.07
CA GLN A 103 -7.98 -30.80 15.65
C GLN A 103 -7.27 -29.95 14.61
N ILE A 104 -7.99 -29.53 13.55
CA ILE A 104 -7.56 -28.50 12.63
C ILE A 104 -8.47 -27.29 12.82
N VAL A 105 -7.96 -26.28 13.49
CA VAL A 105 -8.68 -25.02 13.71
C VAL A 105 -8.54 -24.13 12.50
N LYS A 106 -9.64 -23.55 12.01
CA LYS A 106 -9.65 -22.72 10.80
C LYS A 106 -9.69 -21.23 11.16
N ALA A 107 -8.74 -20.46 10.66
CA ALA A 107 -8.73 -19.01 10.65
C ALA A 107 -8.99 -18.51 9.21
N VAL A 108 -10.05 -17.73 9.03
CA VAL A 108 -10.38 -17.15 7.70
C VAL A 108 -10.11 -15.66 7.74
N MET A 109 -9.27 -15.20 6.83
CA MET A 109 -8.81 -13.81 6.76
C MET A 109 -8.95 -13.27 5.35
N THR A 110 -9.17 -11.96 5.24
CA THR A 110 -9.21 -11.26 3.94
C THR A 110 -8.23 -10.10 3.94
N ASN A 111 -7.76 -9.70 2.76
CA ASN A 111 -7.05 -8.43 2.58
C ASN A 111 -7.74 -7.56 1.55
N LYS A 112 -7.71 -6.24 1.80
CA LYS A 112 -8.11 -5.24 0.81
C LYS A 112 -6.99 -5.03 -0.18
N SER A 113 -7.36 -4.86 -1.45
CA SER A 113 -6.41 -4.52 -2.51
C SER A 113 -5.78 -3.14 -2.29
N LEU A 114 -4.52 -3.00 -2.72
CA LEU A 114 -3.89 -1.70 -2.91
C LEU A 114 -4.23 -1.21 -4.31
N TYR A 115 -4.65 0.05 -4.42
CA TYR A 115 -4.84 0.71 -5.71
C TYR A 115 -4.31 2.13 -5.66
N THR A 116 -3.93 2.65 -6.82
CA THR A 116 -3.52 4.04 -7.00
C THR A 116 -4.62 4.83 -7.69
N ASN A 117 -4.98 5.95 -7.11
CA ASN A 117 -5.95 6.87 -7.67
C ASN A 117 -5.55 8.29 -7.30
N VAL A 118 -5.31 9.11 -8.32
CA VAL A 118 -4.97 10.51 -8.16
C VAL A 118 -5.98 11.36 -8.91
N ALA A 119 -6.32 12.49 -8.36
CA ALA A 119 -7.24 13.45 -8.95
C ALA A 119 -6.52 14.77 -9.18
N ILE A 120 -6.90 15.45 -10.26
CA ILE A 120 -6.57 16.83 -10.55
C ILE A 120 -7.67 17.42 -11.44
N GLN A 121 -8.05 18.66 -11.20
CA GLN A 121 -9.00 19.40 -12.03
C GLN A 121 -8.32 20.64 -12.59
N LYS A 122 -8.43 20.83 -13.90
CA LYS A 122 -8.00 22.05 -14.58
C LYS A 122 -9.22 22.87 -15.00
N THR A 123 -9.20 24.15 -14.69
CA THR A 123 -10.22 25.11 -15.13
C THR A 123 -9.54 26.34 -15.76
N GLY A 124 -10.23 27.02 -16.62
CA GLY A 124 -9.74 28.23 -17.29
C GLY A 124 -10.82 28.87 -18.16
N TYR A 125 -10.52 30.00 -18.75
CA TYR A 125 -11.40 30.62 -19.75
C TYR A 125 -11.29 29.86 -21.08
N ALA A 126 -12.40 29.68 -21.75
CA ALA A 126 -12.45 29.06 -23.06
C ALA A 126 -11.82 29.96 -24.15
N GLU A 127 -12.03 31.27 -24.02
CA GLU A 127 -11.54 32.27 -24.97
C GLU A 127 -11.08 33.53 -24.24
N VAL A 128 -10.07 34.19 -24.78
CA VAL A 128 -9.58 35.50 -24.37
C VAL A 128 -9.25 36.34 -25.61
N MET A 129 -9.33 37.64 -25.48
CA MET A 129 -8.91 38.55 -26.56
C MET A 129 -7.39 38.53 -26.71
N PRO A 130 -6.87 38.86 -27.92
CA PRO A 130 -5.41 39.04 -28.10
C PRO A 130 -4.83 39.98 -27.04
N ASP A 131 -3.60 39.70 -26.61
CA ASP A 131 -2.85 40.47 -25.62
C ASP A 131 -3.45 40.45 -24.18
N GLN A 132 -4.46 39.67 -23.96
CA GLN A 132 -4.99 39.44 -22.59
C GLN A 132 -4.35 38.27 -21.89
N ASN A 133 -4.31 38.33 -20.55
CA ASN A 133 -3.86 37.24 -19.74
C ASN A 133 -4.94 36.14 -19.65
N ILE A 134 -4.56 34.92 -20.01
CA ILE A 134 -5.35 33.72 -19.72
C ILE A 134 -4.87 33.10 -18.42
N ARG A 135 -5.81 32.67 -17.60
CA ARG A 135 -5.53 32.01 -16.34
C ARG A 135 -6.04 30.58 -16.36
N TYR A 136 -5.16 29.63 -16.10
CA TYR A 136 -5.51 28.26 -15.77
C TYR A 136 -5.39 28.03 -14.26
N SER A 137 -6.35 27.34 -13.68
CA SER A 137 -6.35 26.95 -12.27
C SER A 137 -6.38 25.45 -12.16
N PHE A 138 -5.51 24.92 -11.31
CA PHE A 138 -5.46 23.51 -10.95
C PHE A 138 -5.92 23.34 -9.53
N SER A 139 -6.90 22.47 -9.31
CA SER A 139 -7.53 22.23 -8.01
C SER A 139 -7.84 20.75 -7.83
N GLY A 140 -8.27 20.37 -6.61
CA GLY A 140 -8.62 18.99 -6.32
C GLY A 140 -7.44 18.02 -6.51
N ILE A 141 -6.19 18.50 -6.35
CA ILE A 141 -5.00 17.64 -6.43
C ILE A 141 -4.99 16.78 -5.19
N ALA A 142 -5.29 15.50 -5.35
CA ALA A 142 -5.47 14.58 -4.24
C ALA A 142 -4.92 13.19 -4.58
N ASN A 143 -4.35 12.55 -3.58
CA ASN A 143 -4.08 11.12 -3.58
C ASN A 143 -5.28 10.40 -2.94
N ASN A 144 -6.11 9.78 -3.75
CA ASN A 144 -7.25 8.96 -3.33
C ASN A 144 -6.90 7.46 -3.31
N SER A 145 -5.59 7.15 -3.39
CA SER A 145 -5.11 5.78 -3.34
C SER A 145 -5.27 5.16 -1.95
N THR A 146 -5.31 3.85 -1.88
CA THR A 146 -5.26 3.10 -0.61
C THR A 146 -3.83 3.00 -0.05
N THR A 147 -2.85 3.56 -0.75
CA THR A 147 -1.44 3.55 -0.35
C THR A 147 -0.80 4.92 -0.51
N SER A 148 0.30 5.15 0.20
CA SER A 148 1.15 6.33 0.01
C SER A 148 1.88 6.25 -1.32
N LEU A 149 1.98 7.38 -2.01
CA LEU A 149 2.76 7.49 -3.23
C LEU A 149 4.22 7.84 -2.88
N THR A 150 5.16 7.09 -3.39
CA THR A 150 6.59 7.36 -3.23
C THR A 150 7.08 8.47 -4.14
N SER A 151 6.36 8.72 -5.23
CA SER A 151 6.61 9.79 -6.18
C SER A 151 5.28 10.26 -6.78
N PHE A 152 5.09 11.55 -6.87
CA PHE A 152 3.91 12.15 -7.49
C PHE A 152 4.35 13.34 -8.34
N TYR A 153 3.85 13.41 -9.58
CA TYR A 153 3.99 14.58 -10.42
C TYR A 153 2.75 14.75 -11.29
N TRP A 154 2.50 15.97 -11.70
CA TRP A 154 1.55 16.29 -12.74
C TRP A 154 2.18 17.25 -13.76
N ARG A 155 1.64 17.26 -14.95
CA ARG A 155 2.16 18.05 -16.05
C ARG A 155 1.02 18.77 -16.77
N ASP A 156 1.26 20.01 -17.13
CA ASP A 156 0.45 20.76 -18.08
C ASP A 156 1.27 21.09 -19.33
N THR A 157 0.58 21.11 -20.46
CA THR A 157 1.19 21.50 -21.74
C THR A 157 0.45 22.73 -22.24
N LEU A 158 1.18 23.83 -22.39
CA LEU A 158 0.63 25.08 -22.90
C LEU A 158 0.63 25.10 -24.44
N PRO A 159 -0.35 25.74 -25.09
CA PRO A 159 -0.33 26.00 -26.52
C PRO A 159 0.68 27.12 -26.82
N VAL A 160 1.97 26.76 -26.90
CA VAL A 160 3.10 27.71 -26.95
C VAL A 160 3.11 28.65 -28.17
N GLU A 161 2.36 28.30 -29.20
CA GLU A 161 2.18 29.14 -30.37
C GLU A 161 1.21 30.33 -30.13
N ALA A 162 0.37 30.19 -29.08
CA ALA A 162 -0.65 31.19 -28.75
C ALA A 162 -0.43 31.87 -27.40
N VAL A 163 0.30 31.25 -26.46
CA VAL A 163 0.50 31.80 -25.12
C VAL A 163 1.96 31.71 -24.68
N ARG A 164 2.32 32.61 -23.76
CA ARG A 164 3.58 32.56 -23.01
C ARG A 164 3.30 32.40 -21.53
N LEU A 165 4.11 31.63 -20.84
CA LEU A 165 4.01 31.53 -19.40
C LEU A 165 4.57 32.83 -18.78
N ALA A 166 3.75 33.52 -18.01
CA ALA A 166 4.15 34.75 -17.35
C ALA A 166 4.39 34.55 -15.86
N LYS A 167 3.49 33.83 -15.20
CA LYS A 167 3.52 33.69 -13.74
C LYS A 167 2.90 32.38 -13.30
N ILE A 168 3.44 31.79 -12.22
CA ILE A 168 2.88 30.65 -11.54
C ILE A 168 2.57 31.06 -10.09
N THR A 169 1.35 30.76 -9.63
CA THR A 169 0.97 30.84 -8.22
C THR A 169 0.70 29.42 -7.72
N THR A 170 1.44 28.97 -6.71
CA THR A 170 1.45 27.54 -6.37
C THR A 170 0.28 27.08 -5.51
N GLY A 171 -0.31 27.99 -4.72
CA GLY A 171 -1.27 27.58 -3.69
C GLY A 171 -0.59 26.80 -2.54
N THR A 172 -1.40 26.09 -1.77
CA THR A 172 -0.96 25.28 -0.62
C THR A 172 -1.57 23.89 -0.67
N TYR A 173 -0.91 22.92 -0.04
CA TYR A 173 -1.37 21.56 0.14
C TYR A 173 -1.51 21.23 1.62
N ASN A 174 -2.37 20.28 1.96
CA ASN A 174 -2.58 19.85 3.35
C ASN A 174 -1.40 19.02 3.89
N ALA A 175 -0.80 18.19 3.04
CA ALA A 175 0.34 17.37 3.42
C ALA A 175 1.64 18.18 3.42
N ALA A 176 2.40 18.09 4.50
CA ALA A 176 3.73 18.70 4.59
C ALA A 176 4.74 17.97 3.69
N GLY A 177 5.59 18.73 3.01
CA GLY A 177 6.62 18.21 2.13
C GLY A 177 7.25 19.29 1.27
N ASN A 178 8.13 18.88 0.39
CA ASN A 178 8.77 19.77 -0.56
C ASN A 178 8.54 19.27 -1.99
N TYR A 179 8.54 20.19 -2.93
CA TYR A 179 8.41 19.91 -4.34
C TYR A 179 9.27 20.88 -5.17
N LYS A 180 9.42 20.57 -6.44
CA LYS A 180 10.06 21.45 -7.42
C LYS A 180 9.16 21.65 -8.63
N ILE A 181 9.34 22.76 -9.30
CA ILE A 181 8.71 23.05 -10.59
C ILE A 181 9.79 22.98 -11.67
N VAL A 182 9.51 22.14 -12.66
CA VAL A 182 10.38 21.97 -13.81
C VAL A 182 9.62 22.27 -15.08
N TYR A 183 10.32 22.70 -16.09
CA TYR A 183 9.76 22.98 -17.42
C TYR A 183 10.66 22.44 -18.51
N LYS A 184 10.11 22.23 -19.67
CA LYS A 184 10.86 22.07 -20.92
C LYS A 184 10.18 22.85 -22.05
N THR A 185 10.96 23.24 -23.04
CA THR A 185 10.44 23.94 -24.21
C THR A 185 9.93 22.95 -25.26
N ASN A 186 9.25 23.43 -26.29
CA ASN A 186 8.81 22.65 -27.45
C ASN A 186 9.93 22.29 -28.43
N LEU A 187 11.16 22.78 -28.22
CA LEU A 187 12.29 22.45 -29.07
C LEU A 187 12.63 20.97 -29.00
N SER A 188 12.95 20.38 -30.15
CA SER A 188 13.39 18.99 -30.21
C SER A 188 14.64 18.77 -29.38
N GLY A 189 14.67 17.70 -28.57
CA GLY A 189 15.76 17.39 -27.63
C GLY A 189 15.82 18.29 -26.40
N SER A 190 14.82 19.13 -26.14
CA SER A 190 14.75 19.92 -24.92
C SER A 190 14.65 19.03 -23.66
N GLU A 191 15.59 19.28 -22.73
CA GLU A 191 15.59 18.62 -21.42
C GLU A 191 14.81 19.44 -20.38
N TYR A 192 14.36 18.76 -19.29
CA TYR A 192 13.73 19.45 -18.19
C TYR A 192 14.72 20.36 -17.46
N ARG A 193 14.32 21.59 -17.24
CA ARG A 193 15.04 22.61 -16.46
C ARG A 193 14.27 22.94 -15.20
N VAL A 194 14.98 23.28 -14.14
CA VAL A 194 14.35 23.67 -12.87
C VAL A 194 13.96 25.15 -12.94
N LEU A 195 12.68 25.44 -12.71
CA LEU A 195 12.19 26.81 -12.50
C LEU A 195 12.31 27.23 -11.04
N ALA A 196 11.91 26.34 -10.12
CA ALA A 196 12.05 26.54 -8.69
C ALA A 196 12.20 25.19 -7.98
N ASP A 197 12.97 25.15 -6.90
CA ASP A 197 13.26 23.95 -6.14
C ASP A 197 12.99 24.17 -4.64
N SER A 198 12.85 23.06 -3.93
CA SER A 198 12.68 23.04 -2.47
C SER A 198 11.52 23.88 -1.95
N LEU A 199 10.46 24.00 -2.77
CA LEU A 199 9.24 24.73 -2.40
C LEU A 199 8.48 23.94 -1.35
N ASN A 200 8.08 24.60 -0.26
CA ASN A 200 7.29 23.99 0.81
C ASN A 200 5.82 23.89 0.39
N THR A 201 5.24 22.71 0.54
CA THR A 201 3.83 22.45 0.18
C THR A 201 2.81 23.30 0.96
N GLN A 202 3.16 23.76 2.15
CA GLN A 202 2.27 24.56 3.01
C GLN A 202 2.42 26.08 2.80
N GLN A 203 3.25 26.47 1.83
CA GLN A 203 3.46 27.88 1.48
C GLN A 203 2.98 28.18 0.06
N ASN A 204 2.41 29.36 -0.11
CA ASN A 204 2.01 29.87 -1.43
C ASN A 204 3.14 30.74 -1.98
N TYR A 205 3.59 30.43 -3.17
CA TYR A 205 4.64 31.17 -3.90
C TYR A 205 4.05 31.82 -5.13
N VAL A 206 4.55 32.99 -5.44
CA VAL A 206 4.29 33.67 -6.72
C VAL A 206 5.61 33.74 -7.46
N LEU A 207 5.73 32.96 -8.53
CA LEU A 207 6.95 32.81 -9.32
C LEU A 207 6.79 33.58 -10.64
N ASP A 208 7.75 34.45 -10.92
CA ASP A 208 7.90 35.04 -12.25
C ASP A 208 8.45 33.97 -13.20
N ALA A 209 7.69 33.64 -14.21
CA ALA A 209 8.07 32.67 -15.23
C ALA A 209 8.33 33.32 -16.59
N SER A 210 8.32 34.66 -16.67
CA SER A 210 8.59 35.41 -17.91
C SER A 210 9.97 35.14 -18.51
N PRO A 211 11.03 34.81 -17.72
CA PRO A 211 12.33 34.43 -18.29
C PRO A 211 12.35 33.06 -18.96
N VAL A 212 11.29 32.24 -18.80
CA VAL A 212 11.17 30.97 -19.48
C VAL A 212 10.93 31.24 -20.97
N ALA A 213 12.00 31.18 -21.75
CA ALA A 213 11.86 31.17 -23.19
C ALA A 213 11.20 29.86 -23.62
N LEU A 214 9.99 29.97 -24.12
CA LEU A 214 9.24 28.88 -24.72
C LEU A 214 9.60 28.71 -26.19
#